data_439a5a93f1990edd478eeaebd385ff98
#
_entry.id   439a5a93f1990edd478eeaebd385ff98
#
_cell.length_a   1.000
_cell.length_b   1.000
_cell.length_c   1.000
_cell.angle_alpha   90.00
_cell.angle_beta   90.00
_cell.angle_gamma   90.00
#
_symmetry.space_group_name_H-M   'P 1'
#
loop_
_entity.id
_entity.type
_entity.pdbx_description
1 polymer ?
#
loop_
_entity_poly.entity_id
_entity_poly.type
_entity_poly.pdbx_seq_one_letter_code
_entity_poly.pdbx_strand_id
1 'polypeptide(L)'
;MPGKKDQLRFKLQIAAPLDKVYSTFTNGTAFCEWLCDVAQVDARRGGHLYLWWESGYFVNGEYRELIPDEKIGFSWHGAGEPGATQVRVTFKSLPDGTGLVLSHQGIGSENAWKNKRKEFKQSWKRALDNLKSVLETGQDLRFLNKPRLGFCEIQELSADQAAQAGFPTHAGLLVQGVEEGLCAANAGLQTGDLLVKFGGQKIATLGDLADLLSQHQAGDKVKFLFYRGADKLSAKAQLSRRPALEVPLKADSLAEAVSKLYDHFAVDLEAVLKEASEEQAEYRSDPAEWSIKDVLAHLIATEREIQAWIARRVEGQEADFGLRANQPVRIRAIISNFPLLASLAAELKRNQAETVAMAYDLPEEFVRRRRSYWRVGYELQQISTWHLPNHLDQMRATLEKAGQTPGFSPERAKVVDEPAYETEAQAQKWYET
;
A
#
# COMPACT_ATOMS: atom_id res chain seq x y z
N MET A 1 -20.61 -25.23 -34.37
CA MET A 1 -20.67 -23.97 -33.63
C MET A 1 -20.72 -24.29 -32.15
N PRO A 2 -19.83 -23.78 -31.29
CA PRO A 2 -19.95 -24.07 -29.85
C PRO A 2 -21.28 -23.47 -29.36
N GLY A 3 -22.00 -24.26 -28.57
CA GLY A 3 -23.33 -23.93 -28.07
C GLY A 3 -23.27 -22.68 -27.16
N LYS A 4 -24.36 -21.92 -27.05
CA LYS A 4 -24.50 -20.76 -26.15
C LYS A 4 -24.12 -21.06 -24.67
N LYS A 5 -24.00 -22.32 -24.27
CA LYS A 5 -23.62 -22.76 -22.91
C LYS A 5 -22.11 -22.76 -22.64
N ASP A 6 -21.25 -22.67 -23.68
CA ASP A 6 -19.79 -22.85 -23.53
C ASP A 6 -19.00 -21.55 -23.55
N GLN A 7 -19.65 -20.42 -23.33
CA GLN A 7 -19.01 -19.13 -23.25
C GLN A 7 -19.46 -18.30 -22.04
N LEU A 8 -18.54 -17.51 -21.51
CA LEU A 8 -18.84 -16.40 -20.62
C LEU A 8 -18.84 -15.13 -21.47
N ARG A 9 -19.76 -14.21 -21.21
CA ARG A 9 -19.86 -12.94 -21.93
C ARG A 9 -20.13 -11.81 -20.97
N PHE A 10 -19.35 -10.74 -21.13
CA PHE A 10 -19.41 -9.53 -20.33
C PHE A 10 -19.57 -8.34 -21.27
N LYS A 11 -20.38 -7.37 -20.87
CA LYS A 11 -20.56 -6.10 -21.55
C LYS A 11 -20.21 -4.97 -20.61
N LEU A 12 -19.47 -3.99 -21.08
CA LEU A 12 -19.01 -2.88 -20.28
C LEU A 12 -19.06 -1.61 -21.13
N GLN A 13 -19.37 -0.49 -20.50
CA GLN A 13 -19.20 0.85 -21.06
C GLN A 13 -18.21 1.60 -20.19
N ILE A 14 -17.20 2.19 -20.82
CA ILE A 14 -16.08 2.88 -20.18
C ILE A 14 -16.02 4.30 -20.74
N ALA A 15 -16.00 5.30 -19.88
CA ALA A 15 -15.86 6.71 -20.23
C ALA A 15 -14.40 7.05 -20.57
N ALA A 16 -13.87 6.37 -21.59
CA ALA A 16 -12.51 6.58 -22.09
C ALA A 16 -12.48 6.41 -23.62
N PRO A 17 -11.52 7.07 -24.32
CA PRO A 17 -11.34 6.95 -25.77
C PRO A 17 -11.06 5.51 -26.21
N LEU A 18 -11.52 5.18 -27.41
CA LEU A 18 -11.45 3.82 -27.96
C LEU A 18 -10.02 3.28 -28.07
N ASP A 19 -9.10 4.09 -28.54
CA ASP A 19 -7.67 3.76 -28.66
C ASP A 19 -7.06 3.41 -27.29
N LYS A 20 -7.45 4.12 -26.23
CA LYS A 20 -6.98 3.88 -24.87
C LYS A 20 -7.52 2.55 -24.33
N VAL A 21 -8.81 2.26 -24.55
CA VAL A 21 -9.40 0.98 -24.11
C VAL A 21 -8.81 -0.19 -24.91
N TYR A 22 -8.59 -0.03 -26.23
CA TYR A 22 -7.95 -1.03 -27.07
C TYR A 22 -6.52 -1.34 -26.60
N SER A 23 -5.73 -0.30 -26.32
CA SER A 23 -4.33 -0.44 -25.90
C SER A 23 -4.16 -1.22 -24.60
N THR A 24 -5.18 -1.27 -23.73
CA THR A 24 -5.11 -2.06 -22.47
C THR A 24 -5.03 -3.58 -22.69
N PHE A 25 -5.30 -4.04 -23.91
CA PHE A 25 -5.21 -5.45 -24.30
C PHE A 25 -4.06 -5.75 -25.28
N THR A 26 -3.24 -4.76 -25.61
CA THR A 26 -2.15 -4.90 -26.59
C THR A 26 -0.80 -4.40 -26.09
N ASN A 27 -0.75 -3.87 -24.88
CA ASN A 27 0.46 -3.34 -24.26
C ASN A 27 0.70 -4.01 -22.89
N GLY A 28 1.92 -4.50 -22.64
CA GLY A 28 2.26 -5.21 -21.41
C GLY A 28 2.12 -4.33 -20.16
N THR A 29 2.65 -3.11 -20.20
CA THR A 29 2.50 -2.15 -19.10
C THR A 29 1.02 -1.86 -18.83
N ALA A 30 0.22 -1.67 -19.92
CA ALA A 30 -1.19 -1.41 -19.76
C ALA A 30 -1.97 -2.60 -19.17
N PHE A 31 -1.60 -3.86 -19.46
CA PHE A 31 -2.17 -5.03 -18.77
C PHE A 31 -1.89 -4.99 -17.27
N CYS A 32 -0.67 -4.61 -16.86
CA CYS A 32 -0.31 -4.49 -15.44
C CYS A 32 -1.14 -3.40 -14.72
N GLU A 33 -1.58 -2.38 -15.44
CA GLU A 33 -2.41 -1.33 -14.85
C GLU A 33 -3.74 -1.86 -14.29
N TRP A 34 -4.32 -2.95 -14.86
CA TRP A 34 -5.66 -3.38 -14.45
C TRP A 34 -5.85 -4.87 -14.20
N LEU A 35 -5.04 -5.75 -14.81
CA LEU A 35 -5.32 -7.19 -14.84
C LEU A 35 -4.35 -8.03 -14.02
N CYS A 36 -3.05 -7.88 -14.23
CA CYS A 36 -2.00 -8.76 -13.70
C CYS A 36 -0.85 -7.96 -13.09
N ASP A 37 0.15 -8.65 -12.56
CA ASP A 37 1.31 -8.02 -11.92
C ASP A 37 2.51 -7.96 -12.90
N VAL A 38 2.65 -8.96 -13.78
CA VAL A 38 3.64 -8.96 -14.87
C VAL A 38 2.96 -9.35 -16.17
N ALA A 39 3.28 -8.65 -17.26
CA ALA A 39 2.84 -8.98 -18.59
C ALA A 39 3.97 -8.86 -19.61
N GLN A 40 4.11 -9.86 -20.47
CA GLN A 40 4.95 -9.81 -21.67
C GLN A 40 4.06 -10.09 -22.87
N VAL A 41 4.00 -9.15 -23.79
CA VAL A 41 3.11 -9.25 -24.95
C VAL A 41 3.83 -8.84 -26.24
N ASP A 42 3.59 -9.61 -27.28
CA ASP A 42 3.93 -9.29 -28.66
C ASP A 42 2.62 -9.15 -29.43
N ALA A 43 2.10 -7.91 -29.50
CA ALA A 43 0.77 -7.61 -30.01
C ALA A 43 0.72 -7.65 -31.55
N ARG A 44 1.02 -8.80 -32.12
CA ARG A 44 0.84 -9.14 -33.54
C ARG A 44 0.19 -10.50 -33.70
N ARG A 45 -0.42 -10.78 -34.82
CA ARG A 45 -0.99 -12.10 -35.09
C ARG A 45 0.12 -13.17 -34.98
N GLY A 46 -0.10 -14.20 -34.17
CA GLY A 46 0.87 -15.23 -33.83
C GLY A 46 1.85 -14.80 -32.73
N GLY A 47 1.79 -13.58 -32.24
CA GLY A 47 2.64 -13.09 -31.16
C GLY A 47 2.21 -13.63 -29.80
N HIS A 48 3.19 -13.72 -28.91
CA HIS A 48 3.03 -14.34 -27.59
C HIS A 48 2.36 -13.40 -26.60
N LEU A 49 1.58 -13.98 -25.66
CA LEU A 49 0.96 -13.34 -24.52
C LEU A 49 1.33 -14.14 -23.26
N TYR A 50 2.05 -13.52 -22.32
CA TYR A 50 2.31 -14.08 -20.98
C TYR A 50 1.82 -13.11 -19.94
N LEU A 51 0.97 -13.57 -19.00
CA LEU A 51 0.47 -12.82 -17.87
C LEU A 51 0.74 -13.60 -16.60
N TRP A 52 1.21 -12.92 -15.55
CA TRP A 52 1.52 -13.52 -14.27
C TRP A 52 0.95 -12.69 -13.12
N TRP A 53 0.53 -13.39 -12.05
CA TRP A 53 0.00 -12.80 -10.80
C TRP A 53 0.84 -13.24 -9.61
N GLU A 54 0.98 -12.40 -8.62
CA GLU A 54 1.72 -12.63 -7.36
C GLU A 54 1.27 -13.91 -6.63
N SER A 55 0.02 -14.32 -6.82
CA SER A 55 -0.51 -15.62 -6.34
C SER A 55 0.17 -16.85 -6.95
N GLY A 56 1.11 -16.68 -7.89
CA GLY A 56 1.74 -17.75 -8.67
C GLY A 56 0.92 -18.25 -9.85
N TYR A 57 -0.30 -17.74 -10.05
CA TYR A 57 -1.06 -18.06 -11.26
C TYR A 57 -0.46 -17.36 -12.46
N PHE A 58 -0.43 -18.03 -13.61
CA PHE A 58 0.03 -17.46 -14.87
C PHE A 58 -0.78 -17.99 -16.05
N VAL A 59 -0.74 -17.25 -17.15
CA VAL A 59 -1.39 -17.56 -18.42
C VAL A 59 -0.40 -17.45 -19.55
N ASN A 60 -0.40 -18.46 -20.42
CA ASN A 60 0.24 -18.43 -21.72
C ASN A 60 -0.82 -18.34 -22.80
N GLY A 61 -0.57 -17.50 -23.80
CA GLY A 61 -1.47 -17.31 -24.93
C GLY A 61 -0.76 -16.82 -26.18
N GLU A 62 -1.52 -16.72 -27.25
CA GLU A 62 -1.07 -16.23 -28.54
C GLU A 62 -2.18 -15.39 -29.15
N TYR A 63 -1.84 -14.24 -29.70
CA TYR A 63 -2.79 -13.40 -30.45
C TYR A 63 -3.19 -14.08 -31.75
N ARG A 64 -4.49 -14.34 -31.89
CA ARG A 64 -5.10 -14.97 -33.08
C ARG A 64 -5.71 -13.96 -34.03
N GLU A 65 -6.20 -12.87 -33.49
CA GLU A 65 -6.91 -11.83 -34.23
C GLU A 65 -6.62 -10.47 -33.61
N LEU A 66 -6.22 -9.51 -34.45
CA LEU A 66 -5.98 -8.13 -34.07
C LEU A 66 -6.50 -7.25 -35.22
N ILE A 67 -7.59 -6.56 -34.97
CA ILE A 67 -8.13 -5.52 -35.82
C ILE A 67 -8.12 -4.24 -35.01
N PRO A 68 -7.27 -3.25 -35.35
CA PRO A 68 -7.12 -2.03 -34.56
C PRO A 68 -8.49 -1.38 -34.27
N ASP A 69 -8.68 -1.03 -33.01
CA ASP A 69 -9.87 -0.36 -32.47
C ASP A 69 -11.20 -1.12 -32.64
N GLU A 70 -11.18 -2.33 -33.19
CA GLU A 70 -12.40 -3.12 -33.39
C GLU A 70 -12.41 -4.41 -32.61
N LYS A 71 -11.28 -5.18 -32.67
CA LYS A 71 -11.32 -6.56 -32.19
C LYS A 71 -9.95 -7.12 -31.83
N ILE A 72 -9.94 -7.87 -30.74
CA ILE A 72 -8.78 -8.64 -30.29
C ILE A 72 -9.24 -10.07 -29.96
N GLY A 73 -8.46 -11.07 -30.38
CA GLY A 73 -8.64 -12.46 -30.02
C GLY A 73 -7.31 -13.09 -29.64
N PHE A 74 -7.27 -13.80 -28.53
CA PHE A 74 -6.08 -14.55 -28.09
C PHE A 74 -6.47 -15.86 -27.40
N SER A 75 -5.57 -16.86 -27.49
CA SER A 75 -5.71 -18.06 -26.70
C SER A 75 -5.36 -17.81 -25.24
N TRP A 76 -5.96 -18.59 -24.36
CA TRP A 76 -5.78 -18.50 -22.93
C TRP A 76 -5.55 -19.90 -22.37
N HIS A 77 -4.40 -20.12 -21.76
CA HIS A 77 -4.08 -21.38 -21.09
C HIS A 77 -3.39 -21.05 -19.76
N GLY A 78 -4.16 -21.09 -18.69
CA GLY A 78 -3.69 -20.77 -17.35
C GLY A 78 -3.16 -22.00 -16.62
N ALA A 79 -2.32 -21.77 -15.62
CA ALA A 79 -1.80 -22.81 -14.74
C ALA A 79 -2.93 -23.58 -14.06
N GLY A 80 -2.89 -24.92 -14.16
CA GLY A 80 -3.91 -25.81 -13.60
C GLY A 80 -5.26 -25.80 -14.32
N GLU A 81 -5.32 -25.26 -15.54
CA GLU A 81 -6.50 -25.34 -16.39
C GLU A 81 -6.52 -26.63 -17.21
N PRO A 82 -7.70 -27.25 -17.44
CA PRO A 82 -7.80 -28.50 -18.17
C PRO A 82 -7.39 -28.41 -19.65
N GLY A 83 -7.35 -27.23 -20.22
CA GLY A 83 -6.96 -26.99 -21.62
C GLY A 83 -7.02 -25.51 -22.02
N ALA A 84 -6.54 -25.24 -23.22
CA ALA A 84 -6.55 -23.90 -23.77
C ALA A 84 -7.97 -23.46 -24.14
N THR A 85 -8.28 -22.22 -23.86
CA THR A 85 -9.53 -21.54 -24.16
C THR A 85 -9.28 -20.30 -25.06
N GLN A 86 -10.31 -19.57 -25.40
CA GLN A 86 -10.20 -18.39 -26.29
C GLN A 86 -10.86 -17.17 -25.66
N VAL A 87 -10.14 -16.09 -25.56
CA VAL A 87 -10.68 -14.78 -25.19
C VAL A 87 -10.82 -13.92 -26.45
N ARG A 88 -11.98 -13.30 -26.59
CA ARG A 88 -12.26 -12.35 -27.67
C ARG A 88 -12.83 -11.07 -27.08
N VAL A 89 -12.32 -9.95 -27.46
CA VAL A 89 -12.77 -8.62 -27.08
C VAL A 89 -13.17 -7.85 -28.34
N THR A 90 -14.34 -7.24 -28.31
CA THR A 90 -14.80 -6.34 -29.37
C THR A 90 -15.06 -4.96 -28.79
N PHE A 91 -14.73 -3.95 -29.54
CA PHE A 91 -14.82 -2.54 -29.14
C PHE A 91 -15.78 -1.81 -30.07
N LYS A 92 -16.42 -0.78 -29.55
CA LYS A 92 -17.29 0.11 -30.32
C LYS A 92 -17.20 1.52 -29.73
N SER A 93 -16.96 2.51 -30.58
CA SER A 93 -17.06 3.92 -30.18
C SER A 93 -18.50 4.26 -29.81
N LEU A 94 -18.65 4.98 -28.69
CA LEU A 94 -19.91 5.53 -28.18
C LEU A 94 -19.76 7.04 -28.00
N PRO A 95 -20.85 7.82 -27.96
CA PRO A 95 -20.78 9.26 -27.73
C PRO A 95 -19.97 9.64 -26.48
N ASP A 96 -20.12 8.87 -25.39
CA ASP A 96 -19.51 9.16 -24.09
C ASP A 96 -18.41 8.12 -23.73
N GLY A 97 -17.69 7.60 -24.72
CA GLY A 97 -16.58 6.66 -24.48
C GLY A 97 -16.60 5.42 -25.36
N THR A 98 -16.34 4.25 -24.75
CA THR A 98 -16.16 2.98 -25.46
C THR A 98 -17.04 1.88 -24.90
N GLY A 99 -17.77 1.22 -25.76
CA GLY A 99 -18.44 -0.05 -25.48
C GLY A 99 -17.49 -1.22 -25.71
N LEU A 100 -17.36 -2.09 -24.72
CA LEU A 100 -16.52 -3.29 -24.73
C LEU A 100 -17.38 -4.54 -24.52
N VAL A 101 -17.14 -5.57 -25.34
CA VAL A 101 -17.71 -6.91 -25.09
C VAL A 101 -16.58 -7.92 -25.04
N LEU A 102 -16.36 -8.52 -23.88
CA LEU A 102 -15.43 -9.63 -23.69
C LEU A 102 -16.20 -10.95 -23.71
N SER A 103 -15.72 -11.92 -24.48
CA SER A 103 -16.21 -13.30 -24.44
C SER A 103 -15.07 -14.27 -24.22
N HIS A 104 -15.23 -15.20 -23.24
CA HIS A 104 -14.32 -16.29 -22.98
C HIS A 104 -15.00 -17.60 -23.40
N GLN A 105 -14.42 -18.27 -24.38
CA GLN A 105 -15.02 -19.39 -25.12
C GLN A 105 -14.16 -20.65 -24.97
N GLY A 106 -14.76 -21.82 -25.22
CA GLY A 106 -14.06 -23.11 -25.11
C GLY A 106 -13.91 -23.64 -23.70
N ILE A 107 -14.65 -23.05 -22.75
CA ILE A 107 -14.74 -23.57 -21.39
C ILE A 107 -15.65 -24.80 -21.42
N GLY A 108 -15.06 -25.98 -21.22
CA GLY A 108 -15.81 -27.26 -21.29
C GLY A 108 -16.95 -27.37 -20.26
N SER A 109 -17.85 -28.31 -20.51
CA SER A 109 -18.97 -28.63 -19.61
C SER A 109 -18.64 -29.76 -18.62
N GLU A 110 -17.50 -30.40 -18.75
CA GLU A 110 -17.02 -31.53 -17.94
C GLU A 110 -16.73 -31.09 -16.49
N ASN A 111 -16.71 -32.07 -15.58
CA ASN A 111 -16.49 -31.82 -14.15
C ASN A 111 -15.19 -31.02 -13.87
N ALA A 112 -14.13 -31.24 -14.65
CA ALA A 112 -12.87 -30.51 -14.55
C ALA A 112 -13.02 -28.98 -14.75
N TRP A 113 -14.02 -28.54 -15.55
CA TRP A 113 -14.27 -27.13 -15.83
C TRP A 113 -15.29 -26.48 -14.88
N LYS A 114 -16.02 -27.25 -14.07
CA LYS A 114 -17.15 -26.74 -13.26
C LYS A 114 -16.72 -25.62 -12.31
N ASN A 115 -15.64 -25.84 -11.57
CA ASN A 115 -15.09 -24.83 -10.65
C ASN A 115 -14.41 -23.70 -11.42
N LYS A 116 -13.63 -24.02 -12.46
CA LYS A 116 -12.94 -23.05 -13.30
C LYS A 116 -13.89 -22.05 -13.97
N ARG A 117 -15.05 -22.54 -14.42
CA ARG A 117 -16.07 -21.64 -15.00
C ARG A 117 -16.59 -20.61 -14.00
N LYS A 118 -16.80 -21.02 -12.74
CA LYS A 118 -17.20 -20.10 -11.65
C LYS A 118 -16.09 -19.11 -11.35
N GLU A 119 -14.86 -19.59 -11.25
CA GLU A 119 -13.66 -18.77 -11.05
C GLU A 119 -13.49 -17.72 -12.16
N PHE A 120 -13.51 -18.12 -13.42
CA PHE A 120 -13.45 -17.22 -14.58
C PHE A 120 -14.54 -16.16 -14.55
N LYS A 121 -15.80 -16.56 -14.23
CA LYS A 121 -16.90 -15.60 -14.16
C LYS A 121 -16.64 -14.51 -13.12
N GLN A 122 -16.16 -14.89 -11.95
CA GLN A 122 -15.87 -13.96 -10.86
C GLN A 122 -14.63 -13.12 -11.13
N SER A 123 -13.56 -13.74 -11.64
CA SER A 123 -12.30 -13.07 -11.94
C SER A 123 -12.45 -12.04 -13.05
N TRP A 124 -13.12 -12.42 -14.16
CA TRP A 124 -13.39 -11.45 -15.24
C TRP A 124 -14.29 -10.30 -14.80
N LYS A 125 -15.30 -10.58 -13.95
CA LYS A 125 -16.13 -9.50 -13.42
C LYS A 125 -15.27 -8.51 -12.63
N ARG A 126 -14.46 -9.00 -11.68
CA ARG A 126 -13.56 -8.14 -10.87
C ARG A 126 -12.56 -7.39 -11.74
N ALA A 127 -11.93 -8.08 -12.70
CA ALA A 127 -10.94 -7.49 -13.59
C ALA A 127 -11.55 -6.39 -14.47
N LEU A 128 -12.73 -6.60 -15.03
CA LEU A 128 -13.41 -5.60 -15.85
C LEU A 128 -13.94 -4.41 -15.04
N ASP A 129 -14.44 -4.65 -13.82
CA ASP A 129 -14.79 -3.57 -12.89
C ASP A 129 -13.53 -2.73 -12.56
N ASN A 130 -12.37 -3.39 -12.38
CA ASN A 130 -11.09 -2.71 -12.17
C ASN A 130 -10.61 -1.95 -13.42
N LEU A 131 -10.71 -2.54 -14.62
CA LEU A 131 -10.39 -1.87 -15.88
C LEU A 131 -11.18 -0.56 -16.01
N LYS A 132 -12.48 -0.61 -15.74
CA LYS A 132 -13.35 0.58 -15.78
C LYS A 132 -12.87 1.63 -14.78
N SER A 133 -12.66 1.24 -13.53
CA SER A 133 -12.20 2.14 -12.46
C SER A 133 -10.87 2.80 -12.81
N VAL A 134 -9.89 2.02 -13.26
CA VAL A 134 -8.56 2.53 -13.64
C VAL A 134 -8.65 3.53 -14.79
N LEU A 135 -9.40 3.20 -15.85
CA LEU A 135 -9.49 4.08 -17.01
C LEU A 135 -10.27 5.37 -16.73
N GLU A 136 -11.31 5.31 -15.90
CA GLU A 136 -12.16 6.47 -15.60
C GLU A 136 -11.58 7.35 -14.49
N THR A 137 -10.98 6.74 -13.45
CA THR A 137 -10.57 7.46 -12.23
C THR A 137 -9.10 7.26 -11.84
N GLY A 138 -8.40 6.30 -12.45
CA GLY A 138 -7.05 5.86 -12.04
C GLY A 138 -7.05 4.90 -10.85
N GLN A 139 -8.17 4.72 -10.16
CA GLN A 139 -8.25 3.92 -8.94
C GLN A 139 -8.14 2.42 -9.21
N ASP A 140 -7.12 1.78 -8.64
CA ASP A 140 -6.95 0.33 -8.68
C ASP A 140 -7.77 -0.34 -7.57
N LEU A 141 -8.87 -1.00 -7.95
CA LEU A 141 -9.72 -1.73 -7.01
C LEU A 141 -9.01 -2.92 -6.37
N ARG A 142 -7.98 -3.49 -7.00
CA ARG A 142 -7.15 -4.55 -6.41
C ARG A 142 -6.41 -4.01 -5.19
N PHE A 143 -5.91 -2.78 -5.26
CA PHE A 143 -5.28 -2.09 -4.14
C PHE A 143 -6.29 -1.62 -3.09
N LEU A 144 -7.35 -0.94 -3.50
CA LEU A 144 -8.35 -0.39 -2.58
C LEU A 144 -9.11 -1.47 -1.79
N ASN A 145 -9.28 -2.66 -2.38
CA ASN A 145 -9.95 -3.78 -1.72
C ASN A 145 -9.02 -4.66 -0.87
N LYS A 146 -7.70 -4.39 -0.87
CA LYS A 146 -6.81 -4.99 0.13
C LYS A 146 -7.28 -4.56 1.53
N PRO A 147 -7.47 -5.50 2.46
CA PRO A 147 -7.99 -5.15 3.78
C PRO A 147 -7.00 -4.32 4.58
N ARG A 148 -7.52 -3.48 5.47
CA ARG A 148 -6.74 -2.68 6.41
C ARG A 148 -7.24 -2.94 7.82
N LEU A 149 -6.32 -3.21 8.74
CA LEU A 149 -6.65 -3.44 10.16
C LEU A 149 -6.72 -2.12 10.94
N GLY A 150 -5.84 -1.17 10.62
CA GLY A 150 -5.76 0.11 11.31
C GLY A 150 -4.95 0.01 12.60
N PHE A 151 -3.85 -0.72 12.57
CA PHE A 151 -2.81 -0.57 13.57
C PHE A 151 -1.92 0.60 13.17
N CYS A 152 -1.68 1.55 14.09
CA CYS A 152 -0.67 2.59 13.90
C CYS A 152 0.72 1.98 14.06
N GLU A 153 0.86 1.12 15.06
CA GLU A 153 2.08 0.39 15.36
C GLU A 153 1.74 -0.95 16.00
N ILE A 154 2.49 -1.99 15.66
CA ILE A 154 2.32 -3.34 16.18
C ILE A 154 3.70 -4.01 16.27
N GLN A 155 3.99 -4.68 17.36
CA GLN A 155 5.30 -5.26 17.67
C GLN A 155 5.19 -6.75 17.98
N GLU A 156 6.14 -7.53 17.47
CA GLU A 156 6.33 -8.91 17.88
C GLU A 156 6.94 -8.92 19.31
N LEU A 157 6.34 -9.66 20.23
CA LEU A 157 6.95 -9.90 21.55
C LEU A 157 7.67 -11.24 21.59
N SER A 158 8.89 -11.23 22.12
CA SER A 158 9.57 -12.45 22.54
C SER A 158 8.86 -13.09 23.75
N ALA A 159 9.13 -14.37 24.01
CA ALA A 159 8.56 -15.07 25.17
C ALA A 159 8.88 -14.36 26.49
N ASP A 160 10.12 -13.87 26.64
CA ASP A 160 10.58 -13.17 27.82
C ASP A 160 9.88 -11.82 28.02
N GLN A 161 9.73 -11.05 26.93
CA GLN A 161 9.00 -9.77 26.96
C GLN A 161 7.52 -9.97 27.29
N ALA A 162 6.87 -11.00 26.74
CA ALA A 162 5.49 -11.31 27.04
C ALA A 162 5.31 -11.72 28.54
N ALA A 163 6.25 -12.51 29.08
CA ALA A 163 6.25 -12.89 30.49
C ALA A 163 6.50 -11.69 31.42
N GLN A 164 7.44 -10.80 31.08
CA GLN A 164 7.71 -9.57 31.85
C GLN A 164 6.51 -8.63 31.86
N ALA A 165 5.77 -8.55 30.74
CA ALA A 165 4.55 -7.77 30.60
C ALA A 165 3.32 -8.45 31.27
N GLY A 166 3.48 -9.64 31.84
CA GLY A 166 2.42 -10.35 32.57
C GLY A 166 1.38 -11.04 31.67
N PHE A 167 1.69 -11.29 30.42
CA PHE A 167 0.77 -11.99 29.52
C PHE A 167 0.82 -13.52 29.79
N PRO A 168 -0.33 -14.21 29.78
CA PRO A 168 -0.42 -15.66 29.99
C PRO A 168 -0.10 -16.48 28.74
N THR A 169 0.71 -15.92 27.81
CA THR A 169 1.11 -16.54 26.56
C THR A 169 2.50 -16.06 26.17
N HIS A 170 3.20 -16.88 25.37
CA HIS A 170 4.60 -16.62 25.00
C HIS A 170 4.76 -16.08 23.57
N ALA A 171 3.66 -15.82 22.86
CA ALA A 171 3.73 -15.31 21.49
C ALA A 171 2.49 -14.50 21.15
N GLY A 172 2.69 -13.46 20.36
CA GLY A 172 1.64 -12.59 19.86
C GLY A 172 2.19 -11.24 19.42
N LEU A 173 1.31 -10.42 18.90
CA LEU A 173 1.62 -9.09 18.42
C LEU A 173 1.08 -8.05 19.40
N LEU A 174 1.95 -7.27 20.02
CA LEU A 174 1.59 -6.18 20.92
C LEU A 174 1.08 -5.00 20.09
N VAL A 175 -0.14 -4.59 20.36
CA VAL A 175 -0.74 -3.39 19.77
C VAL A 175 -0.21 -2.15 20.47
N GLN A 176 0.52 -1.31 19.77
CA GLN A 176 1.06 -0.06 20.32
C GLN A 176 0.21 1.15 19.93
N GLY A 177 -0.72 1.00 18.96
CA GLY A 177 -1.69 2.01 18.61
C GLY A 177 -2.74 1.50 17.63
N VAL A 178 -3.93 2.09 17.66
CA VAL A 178 -5.01 1.78 16.74
C VAL A 178 -5.55 3.07 16.11
N GLU A 179 -5.86 2.99 14.83
CA GLU A 179 -6.43 4.09 14.07
C GLU A 179 -7.95 4.12 14.27
N GLU A 180 -8.46 5.25 14.75
CA GLU A 180 -9.89 5.44 15.00
C GLU A 180 -10.72 5.23 13.72
N GLY A 181 -11.88 4.60 13.87
CA GLY A 181 -12.79 4.30 12.76
C GLY A 181 -12.41 3.09 11.91
N LEU A 182 -11.20 2.51 12.09
CA LEU A 182 -10.79 1.31 11.37
C LEU A 182 -11.07 0.01 12.15
N CYS A 183 -10.81 -1.12 11.50
CA CYS A 183 -11.20 -2.46 11.94
C CYS A 183 -10.75 -2.77 13.38
N ALA A 184 -9.48 -2.51 13.73
CA ALA A 184 -8.94 -2.81 15.05
C ALA A 184 -9.64 -1.99 16.15
N ALA A 185 -9.77 -0.67 15.96
CA ALA A 185 -10.49 0.20 16.89
C ALA A 185 -11.97 -0.19 17.00
N ASN A 186 -12.63 -0.48 15.87
CA ASN A 186 -14.01 -0.94 15.84
C ASN A 186 -14.21 -2.32 16.50
N ALA A 187 -13.17 -3.15 16.57
CA ALA A 187 -13.14 -4.39 17.33
C ALA A 187 -12.90 -4.16 18.83
N GLY A 188 -12.62 -2.91 19.26
CA GLY A 188 -12.31 -2.56 20.63
C GLY A 188 -10.90 -2.92 21.08
N LEU A 189 -9.98 -3.16 20.13
CA LEU A 189 -8.56 -3.27 20.44
C LEU A 189 -8.02 -1.90 20.86
N GLN A 190 -7.04 -1.94 21.77
CA GLN A 190 -6.42 -0.75 22.36
C GLN A 190 -4.91 -0.96 22.45
N THR A 191 -4.18 0.13 22.64
CA THR A 191 -2.77 0.09 23.00
C THR A 191 -2.56 -0.78 24.25
N GLY A 192 -1.58 -1.67 24.21
CA GLY A 192 -1.28 -2.64 25.27
C GLY A 192 -2.00 -3.99 25.12
N ASP A 193 -2.87 -4.18 24.14
CA ASP A 193 -3.45 -5.50 23.84
C ASP A 193 -2.44 -6.40 23.14
N LEU A 194 -2.39 -7.68 23.50
CA LEU A 194 -1.58 -8.69 22.83
C LEU A 194 -2.47 -9.54 21.91
N LEU A 195 -2.38 -9.34 20.62
CA LEU A 195 -3.13 -10.07 19.61
C LEU A 195 -2.50 -11.45 19.38
N VAL A 196 -3.28 -12.54 19.56
CA VAL A 196 -2.80 -13.93 19.48
C VAL A 196 -3.49 -14.80 18.44
N LYS A 197 -4.67 -14.37 17.93
CA LYS A 197 -5.35 -15.05 16.81
C LYS A 197 -6.07 -14.03 15.92
N PHE A 198 -6.01 -14.30 14.62
CA PHE A 198 -6.74 -13.60 13.59
C PHE A 198 -7.48 -14.62 12.72
N GLY A 199 -8.77 -14.40 12.44
CA GLY A 199 -9.59 -15.32 11.63
C GLY A 199 -9.72 -16.73 12.21
N GLY A 200 -9.44 -16.92 13.51
CA GLY A 200 -9.43 -18.22 14.18
C GLY A 200 -8.06 -18.94 14.17
N GLN A 201 -7.10 -18.48 13.39
CA GLN A 201 -5.74 -19.01 13.30
C GLN A 201 -4.81 -18.28 14.27
N LYS A 202 -3.79 -19.00 14.79
CA LYS A 202 -2.78 -18.43 15.69
C LYS A 202 -1.86 -17.49 14.88
N ILE A 203 -1.45 -16.41 15.52
CA ILE A 203 -0.43 -15.49 15.01
C ILE A 203 0.61 -15.28 16.10
N ALA A 204 1.87 -15.30 15.70
CA ALA A 204 3.03 -15.04 16.55
C ALA A 204 3.91 -13.96 15.96
N THR A 205 3.90 -13.82 14.62
CA THR A 205 4.75 -12.91 13.85
C THR A 205 3.91 -11.99 12.98
N LEU A 206 4.50 -10.90 12.52
CA LEU A 206 3.90 -10.01 11.52
C LEU A 206 3.66 -10.75 10.20
N GLY A 207 4.57 -11.66 9.84
CA GLY A 207 4.41 -12.53 8.67
C GLY A 207 3.13 -13.37 8.75
N ASP A 208 2.86 -14.02 9.89
CA ASP A 208 1.61 -14.78 10.10
C ASP A 208 0.38 -13.91 9.87
N LEU A 209 0.41 -12.68 10.38
CA LEU A 209 -0.71 -11.74 10.23
C LEU A 209 -0.87 -11.30 8.78
N ALA A 210 0.24 -10.99 8.09
CA ALA A 210 0.23 -10.60 6.67
C ALA A 210 -0.30 -11.72 5.78
N ASP A 211 0.17 -12.96 5.97
CA ASP A 211 -0.28 -14.13 5.22
C ASP A 211 -1.78 -14.37 5.39
N LEU A 212 -2.27 -14.30 6.63
CA LEU A 212 -3.68 -14.47 6.92
C LEU A 212 -4.52 -13.32 6.33
N LEU A 213 -4.03 -12.09 6.45
CA LEU A 213 -4.72 -10.92 5.93
C LEU A 213 -4.81 -10.96 4.39
N SER A 214 -3.79 -11.50 3.71
CA SER A 214 -3.77 -11.66 2.26
C SER A 214 -4.89 -12.56 1.72
N GLN A 215 -5.42 -13.47 2.56
CA GLN A 215 -6.52 -14.38 2.22
C GLN A 215 -7.91 -13.73 2.32
N HIS A 216 -7.97 -12.49 2.80
CA HIS A 216 -9.21 -11.74 3.03
C HIS A 216 -9.34 -10.53 2.09
N GLN A 217 -10.54 -9.99 2.04
CA GLN A 217 -10.86 -8.74 1.34
C GLN A 217 -11.46 -7.72 2.32
N ALA A 218 -11.35 -6.45 1.98
CA ALA A 218 -12.09 -5.41 2.72
C ALA A 218 -13.58 -5.74 2.72
N GLY A 219 -14.21 -5.60 3.88
CA GLY A 219 -15.60 -5.99 4.10
C GLY A 219 -15.80 -7.39 4.69
N ASP A 220 -14.79 -8.26 4.70
CA ASP A 220 -14.88 -9.56 5.36
C ASP A 220 -15.00 -9.39 6.87
N LYS A 221 -15.79 -10.26 7.49
CA LYS A 221 -15.93 -10.31 8.95
C LYS A 221 -14.92 -11.28 9.52
N VAL A 222 -14.05 -10.79 10.41
CA VAL A 222 -13.01 -11.58 11.06
C VAL A 222 -13.19 -11.57 12.58
N LYS A 223 -12.63 -12.60 13.23
CA LYS A 223 -12.60 -12.71 14.68
C LYS A 223 -11.17 -12.50 15.19
N PHE A 224 -11.02 -11.61 16.16
CA PHE A 224 -9.80 -11.38 16.92
C PHE A 224 -9.87 -12.14 18.23
N LEU A 225 -8.73 -12.65 18.69
CA LEU A 225 -8.50 -13.13 20.05
C LEU A 225 -7.24 -12.43 20.58
N PHE A 226 -7.37 -11.76 21.69
CA PHE A 226 -6.29 -10.96 22.28
C PHE A 226 -6.33 -11.01 23.80
N TYR A 227 -5.22 -10.61 24.44
CA TYR A 227 -5.15 -10.43 25.86
C TYR A 227 -5.03 -8.95 26.19
N ARG A 228 -5.73 -8.52 27.24
CA ARG A 228 -5.60 -7.20 27.89
C ARG A 228 -5.12 -7.47 29.32
N GLY A 229 -3.82 -7.30 29.56
CA GLY A 229 -3.20 -7.87 30.75
C GLY A 229 -3.41 -9.39 30.82
N ALA A 230 -3.98 -9.90 31.91
CA ALA A 230 -4.28 -11.33 32.04
C ALA A 230 -5.61 -11.78 31.40
N ASP A 231 -6.49 -10.84 31.06
CA ASP A 231 -7.83 -11.12 30.54
C ASP A 231 -7.82 -11.53 29.08
N LYS A 232 -8.41 -12.69 28.79
CA LYS A 232 -8.55 -13.21 27.44
C LYS A 232 -9.85 -12.73 26.82
N LEU A 233 -9.75 -11.89 25.80
CA LEU A 233 -10.86 -11.24 25.13
C LEU A 233 -11.01 -11.73 23.69
N SER A 234 -12.22 -11.61 23.14
CA SER A 234 -12.46 -11.84 21.73
C SER A 234 -13.45 -10.84 21.18
N ALA A 235 -13.18 -10.35 19.99
CA ALA A 235 -14.04 -9.43 19.27
C ALA A 235 -14.24 -9.87 17.80
N LYS A 236 -15.26 -9.32 17.17
CA LYS A 236 -15.48 -9.47 15.73
C LYS A 236 -15.62 -8.08 15.12
N ALA A 237 -14.97 -7.87 14.01
CA ALA A 237 -15.13 -6.65 13.23
C ALA A 237 -15.10 -6.95 11.73
N GLN A 238 -15.50 -5.96 10.95
CA GLN A 238 -15.40 -5.99 9.51
C GLN A 238 -14.08 -5.35 9.10
N LEU A 239 -13.32 -6.04 8.25
CA LEU A 239 -12.07 -5.52 7.70
C LEU A 239 -12.32 -4.22 6.95
N SER A 240 -11.56 -3.20 7.27
CA SER A 240 -11.71 -1.87 6.68
C SER A 240 -11.18 -1.84 5.25
N ARG A 241 -11.79 -1.00 4.43
CA ARG A 241 -11.31 -0.66 3.09
C ARG A 241 -10.29 0.48 3.18
N ARG A 242 -9.35 0.51 2.26
CA ARG A 242 -8.50 1.69 2.08
C ARG A 242 -9.36 2.88 1.62
N PRO A 243 -9.06 4.11 2.08
CA PRO A 243 -9.77 5.28 1.61
C PRO A 243 -9.60 5.44 0.10
N ALA A 244 -10.67 5.75 -0.60
CA ALA A 244 -10.62 6.10 -2.02
C ALA A 244 -10.34 7.60 -2.15
N LEU A 245 -9.06 7.97 -2.22
CA LEU A 245 -8.67 9.38 -2.39
C LEU A 245 -8.82 9.80 -3.85
N GLU A 246 -9.35 11.00 -4.03
CA GLU A 246 -9.39 11.65 -5.34
C GLU A 246 -8.02 12.28 -5.62
N VAL A 247 -7.41 11.86 -6.71
CA VAL A 247 -6.13 12.39 -7.18
C VAL A 247 -6.39 13.31 -8.37
N PRO A 248 -5.90 14.56 -8.35
CA PRO A 248 -6.00 15.47 -9.49
C PRO A 248 -5.49 14.83 -10.78
N LEU A 249 -6.17 15.10 -11.89
CA LEU A 249 -5.87 14.43 -13.17
C LEU A 249 -4.60 14.94 -13.86
N LYS A 250 -4.09 16.11 -13.46
CA LYS A 250 -2.91 16.77 -14.00
C LYS A 250 -1.80 16.87 -12.95
N ALA A 251 -0.58 16.79 -13.41
CA ALA A 251 0.62 16.87 -12.58
C ALA A 251 0.72 18.19 -11.80
N ASP A 252 0.49 19.32 -12.47
CA ASP A 252 0.46 20.64 -11.86
C ASP A 252 -0.54 20.74 -10.70
N SER A 253 -1.76 20.28 -10.93
CA SER A 253 -2.83 20.29 -9.91
C SER A 253 -2.55 19.33 -8.76
N LEU A 254 -1.88 18.19 -9.01
CA LEU A 254 -1.40 17.29 -7.95
C LEU A 254 -0.33 17.97 -7.11
N ALA A 255 0.66 18.58 -7.75
CA ALA A 255 1.74 19.29 -7.07
C ALA A 255 1.21 20.42 -6.18
N GLU A 256 0.25 21.23 -6.69
CA GLU A 256 -0.41 22.28 -5.91
C GLU A 256 -1.18 21.70 -4.69
N ALA A 257 -1.87 20.58 -4.86
CA ALA A 257 -2.59 19.94 -3.76
C ALA A 257 -1.64 19.43 -2.68
N VAL A 258 -0.53 18.80 -3.07
CA VAL A 258 0.51 18.31 -2.15
C VAL A 258 1.23 19.48 -1.46
N SER A 259 1.57 20.53 -2.20
CA SER A 259 2.18 21.76 -1.63
C SER A 259 1.32 22.34 -0.51
N LYS A 260 0.02 22.48 -0.72
CA LYS A 260 -0.92 22.98 0.31
C LYS A 260 -0.93 22.12 1.57
N LEU A 261 -0.86 20.79 1.42
CA LEU A 261 -0.79 19.89 2.57
C LEU A 261 0.51 20.04 3.34
N TYR A 262 1.65 20.18 2.64
CA TYR A 262 2.94 20.44 3.28
C TYR A 262 3.00 21.82 3.94
N ASP A 263 2.39 22.85 3.35
CA ASP A 263 2.33 24.18 3.94
C ASP A 263 1.55 24.16 5.27
N HIS A 264 0.41 23.45 5.35
CA HIS A 264 -0.32 23.27 6.60
C HIS A 264 0.50 22.53 7.64
N PHE A 265 1.15 21.44 7.26
CA PHE A 265 2.02 20.70 8.16
C PHE A 265 3.18 21.58 8.66
N ALA A 266 3.79 22.40 7.80
CA ALA A 266 4.91 23.28 8.16
C ALA A 266 4.52 24.29 9.25
N VAL A 267 3.30 24.85 9.18
CA VAL A 267 2.78 25.77 10.21
C VAL A 267 2.63 25.05 11.56
N ASP A 268 2.06 23.86 11.56
CA ASP A 268 1.88 23.07 12.77
C ASP A 268 3.22 22.60 13.35
N LEU A 269 4.16 22.20 12.48
CA LEU A 269 5.51 21.82 12.88
C LEU A 269 6.27 23.00 13.51
N GLU A 270 6.21 24.18 12.90
CA GLU A 270 6.86 25.39 13.43
C GLU A 270 6.33 25.71 14.84
N ALA A 271 5.01 25.58 15.06
CA ALA A 271 4.42 25.77 16.38
C ALA A 271 4.99 24.80 17.42
N VAL A 272 5.12 23.51 17.08
CA VAL A 272 5.71 22.50 17.98
C VAL A 272 7.18 22.80 18.26
N LEU A 273 7.98 23.10 17.22
CA LEU A 273 9.43 23.32 17.36
C LEU A 273 9.77 24.62 18.09
N LYS A 274 8.90 25.63 18.04
CA LYS A 274 9.07 26.88 18.79
C LYS A 274 9.02 26.70 20.30
N GLU A 275 8.30 25.69 20.78
CA GLU A 275 8.17 25.34 22.20
C GLU A 275 9.29 24.42 22.68
N ALA A 276 10.10 23.85 21.77
CA ALA A 276 11.12 22.86 22.08
C ALA A 276 12.52 23.47 22.22
N SER A 277 13.21 23.23 23.32
CA SER A 277 14.67 23.45 23.40
C SER A 277 15.41 22.29 22.70
N GLU A 278 16.70 22.54 22.33
CA GLU A 278 17.56 21.46 21.78
C GLU A 278 17.66 20.24 22.71
N GLU A 279 17.67 20.47 24.03
CA GLU A 279 17.72 19.44 25.05
C GLU A 279 16.44 18.62 25.09
N GLN A 280 15.29 19.27 25.05
CA GLN A 280 13.99 18.59 24.99
C GLN A 280 13.82 17.81 23.69
N ALA A 281 14.43 18.29 22.60
CA ALA A 281 14.38 17.61 21.32
C ALA A 281 15.23 16.32 21.25
N GLU A 282 16.18 16.15 22.15
CA GLU A 282 16.98 14.94 22.32
C GLU A 282 16.40 13.99 23.38
N TYR A 283 15.38 14.45 24.14
CA TYR A 283 14.75 13.66 25.19
C TYR A 283 14.07 12.42 24.63
N ARG A 284 14.26 11.30 25.33
CA ARG A 284 13.55 10.03 25.11
C ARG A 284 13.02 9.54 26.46
N SER A 285 11.74 9.26 26.54
CA SER A 285 11.11 8.71 27.76
C SER A 285 11.58 7.28 28.06
N ASP A 286 11.97 6.56 27.02
CA ASP A 286 12.57 5.23 27.07
C ASP A 286 13.65 5.15 25.98
N PRO A 287 14.77 4.40 26.16
CA PRO A 287 15.78 4.21 25.13
C PRO A 287 15.26 3.68 23.78
N ALA A 288 14.14 2.95 23.80
CA ALA A 288 13.49 2.43 22.60
C ALA A 288 12.54 3.45 21.93
N GLU A 289 12.19 4.55 22.61
CA GLU A 289 11.33 5.60 22.05
C GLU A 289 12.14 6.64 21.26
N TRP A 290 11.48 7.28 20.31
CA TRP A 290 12.08 8.30 19.47
C TRP A 290 12.05 9.68 20.13
N SER A 291 13.15 10.40 20.00
CA SER A 291 13.23 11.84 20.29
C SER A 291 12.60 12.64 19.14
N ILE A 292 12.37 13.93 19.36
CA ILE A 292 11.90 14.85 18.27
C ILE A 292 12.90 14.88 17.10
N LYS A 293 14.21 14.85 17.39
CA LYS A 293 15.25 14.79 16.34
C LYS A 293 15.17 13.48 15.54
N ASP A 294 14.88 12.34 16.19
CA ASP A 294 14.68 11.06 15.49
C ASP A 294 13.47 11.13 14.57
N VAL A 295 12.36 11.68 15.05
CA VAL A 295 11.14 11.85 14.24
C VAL A 295 11.40 12.75 13.03
N LEU A 296 12.06 13.90 13.18
CA LEU A 296 12.41 14.76 12.06
C LEU A 296 13.33 14.05 11.06
N ALA A 297 14.34 13.31 11.55
CA ALA A 297 15.24 12.55 10.70
C ALA A 297 14.49 11.42 9.94
N HIS A 298 13.52 10.78 10.60
CA HIS A 298 12.64 9.82 9.95
C HIS A 298 11.79 10.45 8.85
N LEU A 299 11.20 11.61 9.08
CA LEU A 299 10.42 12.33 8.07
C LEU A 299 11.29 12.72 6.86
N ILE A 300 12.52 13.17 7.08
CA ILE A 300 13.49 13.44 6.00
C ILE A 300 13.81 12.15 5.22
N ALA A 301 14.05 11.03 5.93
CA ALA A 301 14.30 9.75 5.29
C ALA A 301 13.10 9.27 4.48
N THR A 302 11.89 9.51 4.98
CA THR A 302 10.63 9.18 4.29
C THR A 302 10.49 9.94 2.98
N GLU A 303 10.73 11.28 2.98
CA GLU A 303 10.69 12.08 1.74
C GLU A 303 11.68 11.55 0.69
N ARG A 304 12.88 11.21 1.09
CA ARG A 304 13.90 10.65 0.19
C ARG A 304 13.50 9.29 -0.39
N GLU A 305 12.80 8.45 0.39
CA GLU A 305 12.25 7.19 -0.11
C GLU A 305 11.12 7.40 -1.11
N ILE A 306 10.24 8.38 -0.85
CA ILE A 306 9.16 8.76 -1.77
C ILE A 306 9.73 9.22 -3.10
N GLN A 307 10.71 10.11 -3.09
CA GLN A 307 11.38 10.62 -4.29
C GLN A 307 11.99 9.48 -5.11
N ALA A 308 12.75 8.60 -4.46
CA ALA A 308 13.34 7.42 -5.11
C ALA A 308 12.28 6.47 -5.67
N TRP A 309 11.16 6.31 -4.95
CA TRP A 309 10.06 5.47 -5.41
C TRP A 309 9.31 6.09 -6.60
N ILE A 310 9.04 7.41 -6.58
CA ILE A 310 8.45 8.13 -7.72
C ILE A 310 9.33 7.95 -8.96
N ALA A 311 10.65 8.18 -8.84
CA ALA A 311 11.60 8.03 -9.94
C ALA A 311 11.53 6.63 -10.56
N ARG A 312 11.57 5.56 -9.74
CA ARG A 312 11.44 4.18 -10.21
C ARG A 312 10.12 3.92 -10.94
N ARG A 313 9.01 4.47 -10.43
CA ARG A 313 7.70 4.30 -11.09
C ARG A 313 7.63 5.01 -12.43
N VAL A 314 8.22 6.20 -12.54
CA VAL A 314 8.34 6.92 -13.82
C VAL A 314 9.11 6.06 -14.85
N GLU A 315 10.16 5.39 -14.42
CA GLU A 315 10.96 4.44 -15.24
C GLU A 315 10.23 3.12 -15.55
N GLY A 316 9.02 2.90 -15.04
CA GLY A 316 8.22 1.70 -15.30
C GLY A 316 8.42 0.55 -14.30
N GLN A 317 9.12 0.79 -13.20
CA GLN A 317 9.26 -0.18 -12.12
C GLN A 317 8.06 -0.04 -11.16
N GLU A 318 7.14 -0.99 -11.23
CA GLU A 318 5.89 -0.98 -10.44
C GLU A 318 6.08 -1.55 -9.01
N ALA A 319 7.24 -1.29 -8.40
CA ALA A 319 7.51 -1.72 -7.02
C ALA A 319 6.50 -1.10 -6.03
N ASP A 320 6.08 -1.88 -5.05
CA ASP A 320 5.27 -1.37 -3.95
C ASP A 320 6.08 -0.34 -3.12
N PHE A 321 5.36 0.60 -2.55
CA PHE A 321 5.94 1.58 -1.64
C PHE A 321 6.21 0.89 -0.30
N GLY A 322 7.48 0.72 0.04
CA GLY A 322 7.94 0.18 1.32
C GLY A 322 8.79 1.22 2.03
N LEU A 323 8.33 1.68 3.18
CA LEU A 323 9.07 2.64 4.01
C LEU A 323 10.28 1.96 4.66
N ARG A 324 11.47 2.28 4.17
CA ARG A 324 12.76 1.92 4.80
C ARG A 324 13.36 3.08 5.61
N ALA A 325 12.51 4.04 5.98
CA ALA A 325 12.91 5.27 6.66
C ALA A 325 13.32 5.05 8.13
N ASN A 326 12.89 3.94 8.74
CA ASN A 326 13.12 3.63 10.17
C ASN A 326 14.49 3.03 10.48
N GLN A 327 15.39 2.88 9.49
CA GLN A 327 16.70 2.28 9.73
C GLN A 327 17.55 3.17 10.66
N PRO A 328 18.02 2.67 11.82
CA PRO A 328 18.78 3.46 12.77
C PRO A 328 20.04 4.12 12.18
N VAL A 329 20.69 3.43 11.24
CA VAL A 329 21.88 3.97 10.55
C VAL A 329 21.53 5.22 9.74
N ARG A 330 20.36 5.28 9.10
CA ARG A 330 19.89 6.45 8.34
C ARG A 330 19.53 7.60 9.27
N ILE A 331 18.79 7.32 10.33
CA ILE A 331 18.37 8.32 11.34
C ILE A 331 19.60 8.98 11.93
N ARG A 332 20.56 8.20 12.43
CA ARG A 332 21.82 8.73 12.98
C ARG A 332 22.62 9.55 11.97
N ALA A 333 22.74 9.08 10.74
CA ALA A 333 23.47 9.80 9.70
C ALA A 333 22.82 11.17 9.38
N ILE A 334 21.48 11.25 9.36
CA ILE A 334 20.77 12.50 9.13
C ILE A 334 21.00 13.46 10.31
N ILE A 335 20.83 12.99 11.55
CA ILE A 335 21.06 13.83 12.75
C ILE A 335 22.51 14.31 12.82
N SER A 336 23.48 13.45 12.50
CA SER A 336 24.91 13.86 12.45
C SER A 336 25.18 14.97 11.45
N ASN A 337 24.49 14.99 10.32
CA ASN A 337 24.66 16.03 9.30
C ASN A 337 23.84 17.30 9.62
N PHE A 338 22.74 17.16 10.33
CA PHE A 338 21.82 18.24 10.70
C PHE A 338 21.57 18.22 12.22
N PRO A 339 22.56 18.56 13.07
CA PRO A 339 22.50 18.33 14.51
C PRO A 339 21.52 19.23 15.26
N LEU A 340 21.15 20.39 14.68
CA LEU A 340 20.24 21.35 15.29
C LEU A 340 18.80 21.14 14.79
N LEU A 341 17.81 21.36 15.66
CA LEU A 341 16.38 21.34 15.30
C LEU A 341 16.08 22.18 14.07
N ALA A 342 16.57 23.42 14.06
CA ALA A 342 16.37 24.33 12.93
C ALA A 342 16.96 23.78 11.63
N SER A 343 18.10 23.06 11.69
CA SER A 343 18.72 22.45 10.50
C SER A 343 17.93 21.24 10.00
N LEU A 344 17.40 20.41 10.91
CA LEU A 344 16.52 19.30 10.55
C LEU A 344 15.21 19.79 9.91
N ALA A 345 14.57 20.80 10.51
CA ALA A 345 13.34 21.38 9.97
C ALA A 345 13.56 22.00 8.58
N ALA A 346 14.67 22.72 8.39
CA ALA A 346 15.03 23.30 7.10
C ALA A 346 15.32 22.22 6.04
N GLU A 347 15.97 21.12 6.43
CA GLU A 347 16.22 19.99 5.54
C GLU A 347 14.92 19.26 5.15
N LEU A 348 14.02 19.04 6.11
CA LEU A 348 12.70 18.46 5.81
C LEU A 348 11.94 19.32 4.78
N LYS A 349 11.90 20.64 5.01
CA LYS A 349 11.25 21.58 4.09
C LYS A 349 11.85 21.52 2.68
N ARG A 350 13.19 21.41 2.56
CA ARG A 350 13.85 21.25 1.25
C ARG A 350 13.44 19.96 0.54
N ASN A 351 13.42 18.83 1.26
CA ASN A 351 13.01 17.56 0.68
C ASN A 351 11.53 17.60 0.26
N GLN A 352 10.65 18.21 1.04
CA GLN A 352 9.24 18.38 0.66
C GLN A 352 9.07 19.25 -0.60
N ALA A 353 9.83 20.35 -0.70
CA ALA A 353 9.83 21.18 -1.89
C ALA A 353 10.33 20.42 -3.15
N GLU A 354 11.33 19.55 -2.99
CA GLU A 354 11.81 18.67 -4.06
C GLU A 354 10.74 17.66 -4.47
N THR A 355 10.03 17.04 -3.52
CA THR A 355 8.91 16.14 -3.80
C THR A 355 7.79 16.84 -4.59
N VAL A 356 7.46 18.10 -4.23
CA VAL A 356 6.47 18.91 -4.97
C VAL A 356 6.96 19.20 -6.39
N ALA A 357 8.24 19.59 -6.56
CA ALA A 357 8.83 19.83 -7.87
C ALA A 357 8.80 18.57 -8.76
N MET A 358 9.14 17.40 -8.19
CA MET A 358 9.03 16.13 -8.90
C MET A 358 7.59 15.82 -9.32
N ALA A 359 6.62 16.11 -8.45
CA ALA A 359 5.20 15.91 -8.79
C ALA A 359 4.73 16.84 -9.91
N TYR A 360 5.26 18.07 -9.95
CA TYR A 360 4.97 19.06 -11.00
C TYR A 360 5.52 18.62 -12.37
N ASP A 361 6.75 18.09 -12.37
CA ASP A 361 7.48 17.72 -13.60
C ASP A 361 7.24 16.25 -14.04
N LEU A 362 6.21 15.59 -13.51
CA LEU A 362 5.87 14.22 -13.93
C LEU A 362 5.64 14.17 -15.43
N PRO A 363 6.33 13.29 -16.20
CA PRO A 363 6.19 13.21 -17.64
C PRO A 363 4.74 12.91 -18.07
N GLU A 364 4.28 13.51 -19.16
CA GLU A 364 2.93 13.29 -19.66
C GLU A 364 2.64 11.81 -19.95
N GLU A 365 3.64 11.07 -20.40
CA GLU A 365 3.53 9.63 -20.62
C GLU A 365 3.24 8.87 -19.32
N PHE A 366 3.86 9.29 -18.20
CA PHE A 366 3.59 8.73 -16.89
C PHE A 366 2.19 9.10 -16.40
N VAL A 367 1.77 10.35 -16.57
CA VAL A 367 0.41 10.81 -16.20
C VAL A 367 -0.67 10.02 -16.96
N ARG A 368 -0.37 9.62 -18.19
CA ARG A 368 -1.25 8.75 -19.00
C ARG A 368 -1.36 7.31 -18.46
N ARG A 369 -0.40 6.84 -17.68
CA ARG A 369 -0.46 5.57 -16.93
C ARG A 369 -1.31 5.78 -15.69
N ARG A 370 -2.63 5.70 -15.87
CA ARG A 370 -3.64 6.18 -14.93
C ARG A 370 -3.52 5.58 -13.53
N ARG A 371 -3.30 4.26 -13.42
CA ARG A 371 -3.09 3.58 -12.13
C ARG A 371 -1.81 4.05 -11.45
N SER A 372 -0.69 4.02 -12.18
CA SER A 372 0.62 4.37 -11.63
C SER A 372 0.67 5.82 -11.17
N TYR A 373 0.12 6.74 -11.96
CA TYR A 373 -0.03 8.14 -11.60
C TYR A 373 -0.95 8.32 -10.38
N TRP A 374 -2.14 7.70 -10.40
CA TRP A 374 -3.05 7.75 -9.26
C TRP A 374 -2.38 7.21 -7.99
N ARG A 375 -1.59 6.13 -8.09
CA ARG A 375 -0.89 5.54 -6.97
C ARG A 375 0.13 6.51 -6.35
N VAL A 376 0.86 7.28 -7.16
CA VAL A 376 1.76 8.32 -6.68
C VAL A 376 0.97 9.40 -5.94
N GLY A 377 -0.08 9.95 -6.53
CA GLY A 377 -0.90 10.96 -5.87
C GLY A 377 -1.58 10.47 -4.60
N TYR A 378 -2.00 9.18 -4.57
CA TYR A 378 -2.56 8.54 -3.39
C TYR A 378 -1.56 8.50 -2.23
N GLU A 379 -0.32 8.05 -2.46
CA GLU A 379 0.69 7.96 -1.41
C GLU A 379 1.10 9.35 -0.91
N LEU A 380 1.30 10.30 -1.80
CA LEU A 380 1.63 11.67 -1.42
C LEU A 380 0.55 12.29 -0.52
N GLN A 381 -0.73 12.08 -0.84
CA GLN A 381 -1.83 12.56 0.00
C GLN A 381 -1.93 11.79 1.32
N GLN A 382 -1.78 10.45 1.31
CA GLN A 382 -1.82 9.64 2.54
C GLN A 382 -0.74 10.04 3.52
N ILE A 383 0.49 10.25 3.05
CA ILE A 383 1.60 10.70 3.89
C ILE A 383 1.29 12.06 4.50
N SER A 384 0.82 12.99 3.69
CA SER A 384 0.55 14.36 4.15
C SER A 384 -0.65 14.45 5.10
N THR A 385 -1.68 13.62 4.93
CA THR A 385 -2.91 13.71 5.72
C THR A 385 -2.96 12.78 6.92
N TRP A 386 -2.12 11.77 6.98
CA TRP A 386 -2.13 10.79 8.05
C TRP A 386 -0.76 10.63 8.72
N HIS A 387 0.31 10.37 7.98
CA HIS A 387 1.63 10.08 8.55
C HIS A 387 2.25 11.31 9.23
N LEU A 388 2.26 12.45 8.55
CA LEU A 388 2.81 13.69 9.12
C LEU A 388 2.06 14.17 10.38
N PRO A 389 0.71 14.23 10.43
CA PRO A 389 -0.01 14.58 11.64
C PRO A 389 0.25 13.66 12.82
N ASN A 390 0.35 12.34 12.60
CA ASN A 390 0.66 11.40 13.66
C ASN A 390 2.02 11.68 14.31
N HIS A 391 3.01 12.07 13.50
CA HIS A 391 4.34 12.44 14.01
C HIS A 391 4.34 13.78 14.75
N LEU A 392 3.49 14.74 14.36
CA LEU A 392 3.29 15.96 15.16
C LEU A 392 2.75 15.63 16.55
N ASP A 393 1.77 14.74 16.64
CA ASP A 393 1.20 14.33 17.92
C ASP A 393 2.23 13.57 18.77
N GLN A 394 3.07 12.74 18.14
CA GLN A 394 4.20 12.08 18.82
C GLN A 394 5.19 13.09 19.37
N MET A 395 5.56 14.13 18.59
CA MET A 395 6.46 15.18 19.06
C MET A 395 5.86 15.99 20.22
N ARG A 396 4.56 16.34 20.18
CA ARG A 396 3.85 17.00 21.28
C ARG A 396 3.86 16.17 22.54
N ALA A 397 3.55 14.89 22.45
CA ALA A 397 3.60 13.96 23.59
C ALA A 397 5.01 13.82 24.17
N THR A 398 6.04 13.84 23.34
CA THR A 398 7.44 13.81 23.78
C THR A 398 7.81 15.09 24.53
N LEU A 399 7.40 16.27 24.06
CA LEU A 399 7.62 17.55 24.73
C LEU A 399 6.93 17.61 26.09
N GLU A 400 5.69 17.14 26.18
CA GLU A 400 4.94 17.07 27.44
C GLU A 400 5.66 16.21 28.47
N LYS A 401 6.11 15.01 28.09
CA LYS A 401 6.88 14.10 28.94
C LYS A 401 8.22 14.73 29.39
N ALA A 402 8.93 15.40 28.47
CA ALA A 402 10.18 16.08 28.78
C ALA A 402 9.98 17.23 29.79
N GLY A 403 8.90 18.00 29.65
CA GLY A 403 8.54 19.09 30.57
C GLY A 403 8.15 18.61 31.98
N GLN A 404 7.65 17.39 32.09
CA GLN A 404 7.23 16.77 33.39
C GLN A 404 8.38 16.04 34.09
N THR A 405 9.57 15.89 33.48
CA THR A 405 10.71 15.16 34.03
C THR A 405 11.54 16.10 34.95
N PRO A 406 11.50 15.96 36.31
CA PRO A 406 12.24 16.84 37.19
C PRO A 406 13.75 16.69 36.98
N GLY A 407 14.43 17.81 36.78
CA GLY A 407 15.89 17.86 36.65
C GLY A 407 16.43 17.19 35.39
N PHE A 408 15.67 17.21 34.30
CA PHE A 408 16.17 16.82 33.00
C PHE A 408 17.43 17.62 32.67
N SER A 409 18.55 16.93 32.49
CA SER A 409 19.85 17.53 32.17
C SER A 409 20.41 16.86 30.90
N PRO A 410 20.94 17.65 29.96
CA PRO A 410 21.54 17.17 28.71
C PRO A 410 22.69 16.17 28.93
N GLU A 411 23.41 16.28 30.04
CA GLU A 411 24.52 15.38 30.38
C GLU A 411 24.05 13.93 30.64
N ARG A 412 22.80 13.73 31.10
CA ARG A 412 22.22 12.39 31.27
C ARG A 412 21.77 11.77 29.94
N ALA A 413 21.37 12.56 28.98
CA ALA A 413 21.00 12.10 27.64
C ALA A 413 22.21 11.61 26.83
N LYS A 414 23.42 12.10 27.13
CA LYS A 414 24.66 11.69 26.45
C LYS A 414 25.21 10.33 26.89
N VAL A 415 24.76 9.79 28.03
CA VAL A 415 25.25 8.52 28.61
C VAL A 415 24.56 7.31 27.98
N VAL A 416 23.50 7.48 27.21
CA VAL A 416 22.84 6.38 26.50
C VAL A 416 23.37 6.32 25.06
N ASP A 417 24.65 5.94 24.91
CA ASP A 417 25.35 5.90 23.61
C ASP A 417 25.01 4.71 22.71
N GLU A 418 24.17 3.80 23.16
CA GLU A 418 23.65 2.74 22.28
C GLU A 418 22.17 2.50 22.58
N PRO A 419 21.25 2.77 21.60
CA PRO A 419 19.98 2.09 21.64
C PRO A 419 20.29 0.60 21.53
N ALA A 420 19.76 -0.19 22.46
CA ALA A 420 19.90 -1.65 22.47
C ALA A 420 19.12 -2.26 21.28
N TYR A 421 19.59 -2.00 20.07
CA TYR A 421 19.20 -2.79 18.91
C TYR A 421 20.13 -4.01 18.87
N GLU A 422 19.79 -5.01 19.68
CA GLU A 422 20.36 -6.32 19.53
C GLU A 422 19.91 -6.87 18.19
N THR A 423 20.91 -6.93 17.28
CA THR A 423 20.97 -7.65 16.02
C THR A 423 20.33 -7.02 14.78
N GLU A 424 21.14 -6.92 13.73
CA GLU A 424 20.75 -6.72 12.32
C GLU A 424 19.59 -7.63 11.86
N ALA A 425 19.41 -8.78 12.52
CA ALA A 425 18.34 -9.73 12.27
C ALA A 425 16.93 -9.22 12.62
N GLN A 426 16.78 -8.30 13.58
CA GLN A 426 15.48 -7.71 13.92
C GLN A 426 15.11 -6.58 12.95
N ALA A 427 16.09 -5.80 12.47
CA ALA A 427 15.86 -4.79 11.46
C ALA A 427 15.50 -5.41 10.10
N GLN A 428 16.05 -6.58 9.76
CA GLN A 428 15.86 -7.25 8.48
C GLN A 428 14.47 -7.86 8.32
N LYS A 429 13.79 -8.27 9.41
CA LYS A 429 12.43 -8.83 9.39
C LYS A 429 11.31 -7.84 9.03
N TRP A 430 11.55 -6.53 9.14
CA TRP A 430 10.59 -5.50 8.75
C TRP A 430 10.47 -5.30 7.23
N TYR A 431 11.34 -5.94 6.44
CA TYR A 431 11.46 -5.71 5.00
C TYR A 431 10.75 -6.76 4.13
N GLU A 432 10.28 -7.85 4.72
CA GLU A 432 9.64 -8.96 3.98
C GLU A 432 8.10 -8.96 4.09
N THR A 433 7.50 -7.98 4.73
CA THR A 433 6.05 -7.81 4.82
C THR A 433 5.64 -6.46 4.23
#